data_3cbcbaee7030bc087913aaf4450ae25c
#
_entry.id   3cbcbaee7030bc087913aaf4450ae25c
#
_cell.length_a   1.000
_cell.length_b   1.000
_cell.length_c   1.000
_cell.angle_alpha   90.00
_cell.angle_beta   90.00
_cell.angle_gamma   90.00
#
_symmetry.space_group_name_H-M   'P 1'
#
loop_
_entity.id
_entity.type
_entity.pdbx_description
1 polymer ?
#
loop_
_entity_poly.entity_id
_entity_poly.type
_entity_poly.pdbx_seq_one_letter_code
_entity_poly.pdbx_strand_id
1 'polypeptide(L)'
;MATIKEIAKRTGFSQATVSRLLNGDPTLSVREETRRAIIRASEDLGYSAQAKRIVMPHEVALLDNEESDETLRDSYFADLRSALEHNAKQQRMELTVFHSLDEMLNQKGKFDGFMAIGDNVIAESDLEKLHEVMPYGVFIDVNPAPNLFDSVQPDLQQTMHDAVEACAKAGMKRVGFIGGKGRLTNFYEVDEEGRDRKSTR
;
A
#
# COMPACT_ATOMS: atom_id res chain seq x y z
N MET A 1 14.37 24.42 -1.34
CA MET A 1 13.21 23.56 -1.59
C MET A 1 12.87 23.69 -3.06
N ALA A 2 12.84 22.59 -3.80
CA ALA A 2 12.51 22.62 -5.22
C ALA A 2 11.08 23.13 -5.47
N THR A 3 10.86 23.77 -6.59
CA THR A 3 9.59 24.39 -6.94
C THR A 3 9.03 23.82 -8.24
N ILE A 4 7.72 23.92 -8.44
CA ILE A 4 7.07 23.54 -9.72
C ILE A 4 7.73 24.24 -10.91
N LYS A 5 8.19 25.48 -10.71
CA LYS A 5 8.89 26.26 -11.75
C LYS A 5 10.21 25.63 -12.15
N GLU A 6 10.95 25.06 -11.21
CA GLU A 6 12.23 24.39 -11.49
C GLU A 6 12.02 23.07 -12.21
N ILE A 7 10.99 22.29 -11.79
CA ILE A 7 10.61 21.06 -12.48
C ILE A 7 10.17 21.37 -13.92
N ALA A 8 9.32 22.37 -14.11
CA ALA A 8 8.87 22.80 -15.42
C ALA A 8 10.04 23.22 -16.32
N LYS A 9 11.00 23.97 -15.77
CA LYS A 9 12.22 24.36 -16.48
C LYS A 9 13.09 23.16 -16.87
N ARG A 10 13.22 22.18 -15.98
CA ARG A 10 14.03 20.98 -16.22
C ARG A 10 13.42 20.02 -17.23
N THR A 11 12.10 19.90 -17.23
CA THR A 11 11.36 18.96 -18.09
C THR A 11 10.88 19.57 -19.41
N GLY A 12 10.89 20.90 -19.54
CA GLY A 12 10.36 21.60 -20.71
C GLY A 12 8.84 21.69 -20.79
N PHE A 13 8.13 21.24 -19.76
CA PHE A 13 6.66 21.30 -19.71
C PHE A 13 6.17 22.58 -19.01
N SER A 14 4.90 22.93 -19.25
CA SER A 14 4.30 24.08 -18.59
C SER A 14 4.15 23.86 -17.08
N GLN A 15 4.24 24.93 -16.28
CA GLN A 15 4.01 24.84 -14.84
C GLN A 15 2.60 24.31 -14.50
N ALA A 16 1.62 24.62 -15.34
CA ALA A 16 0.25 24.14 -15.19
C ALA A 16 0.19 22.60 -15.36
N THR A 17 0.85 22.05 -16.40
CA THR A 17 0.92 20.60 -16.63
C THR A 17 1.63 19.89 -15.47
N VAL A 18 2.79 20.42 -15.04
CA VAL A 18 3.54 19.87 -13.92
C VAL A 18 2.71 19.90 -12.63
N SER A 19 2.07 21.03 -12.33
CA SER A 19 1.24 21.19 -11.14
C SER A 19 0.05 20.25 -11.13
N ARG A 20 -0.69 20.15 -12.24
CA ARG A 20 -1.84 19.27 -12.34
C ARG A 20 -1.46 17.79 -12.21
N LEU A 21 -0.35 17.39 -12.85
CA LEU A 21 0.14 16.03 -12.77
C LEU A 21 0.57 15.65 -11.35
N LEU A 22 1.37 16.50 -10.70
CA LEU A 22 1.87 16.23 -9.34
C LEU A 22 0.78 16.35 -8.26
N ASN A 23 -0.34 17.03 -8.55
CA ASN A 23 -1.50 17.07 -7.67
C ASN A 23 -2.54 15.97 -7.99
N GLY A 24 -2.25 15.05 -8.91
CA GLY A 24 -3.13 13.92 -9.22
C GLY A 24 -4.45 14.32 -9.91
N ASP A 25 -4.44 15.40 -10.72
CA ASP A 25 -5.65 15.85 -11.42
C ASP A 25 -6.18 14.77 -12.39
N PRO A 26 -7.35 14.16 -12.12
CA PRO A 26 -7.88 13.05 -12.92
C PRO A 26 -8.30 13.49 -14.33
N THR A 27 -8.47 14.78 -14.57
CA THR A 27 -8.85 15.32 -15.88
C THR A 27 -7.65 15.57 -16.78
N LEU A 28 -6.41 15.41 -16.23
CA LEU A 28 -5.20 15.62 -17.00
C LEU A 28 -4.81 14.37 -17.79
N SER A 29 -4.96 14.42 -19.11
CA SER A 29 -4.43 13.41 -20.02
C SER A 29 -3.06 13.82 -20.53
N VAL A 30 -2.02 13.05 -20.19
CA VAL A 30 -0.64 13.23 -20.70
C VAL A 30 -0.09 11.87 -21.13
N ARG A 31 0.87 11.88 -22.05
CA ARG A 31 1.58 10.65 -22.45
C ARG A 31 2.37 10.11 -21.27
N GLU A 32 2.51 8.78 -21.22
CA GLU A 32 3.23 8.11 -20.15
C GLU A 32 4.70 8.57 -20.03
N GLU A 33 5.35 8.85 -21.16
CA GLU A 33 6.70 9.42 -21.18
C GLU A 33 6.78 10.77 -20.48
N THR A 34 5.78 11.64 -20.70
CA THR A 34 5.66 12.93 -20.04
C THR A 34 5.46 12.78 -18.55
N ARG A 35 4.58 11.83 -18.15
CA ARG A 35 4.33 11.50 -16.75
C ARG A 35 5.63 11.08 -16.05
N ARG A 36 6.34 10.12 -16.61
CA ARG A 36 7.60 9.60 -16.06
C ARG A 36 8.69 10.67 -15.98
N ALA A 37 8.80 11.53 -17.01
CA ALA A 37 9.78 12.61 -17.03
C ALA A 37 9.54 13.61 -15.88
N ILE A 38 8.28 14.01 -15.66
CA ILE A 38 7.93 14.95 -14.59
C ILE A 38 8.14 14.32 -13.21
N ILE A 39 7.71 13.06 -12.99
CA ILE A 39 7.89 12.37 -11.72
C ILE A 39 9.39 12.24 -11.39
N ARG A 40 10.20 11.71 -12.31
CA ARG A 40 11.65 11.58 -12.11
C ARG A 40 12.33 12.92 -11.82
N ALA A 41 11.97 13.98 -12.55
CA ALA A 41 12.53 15.30 -12.29
C ALA A 41 12.10 15.86 -10.91
N SER A 42 10.90 15.54 -10.44
CA SER A 42 10.44 15.94 -9.10
C SER A 42 11.21 15.21 -7.99
N GLU A 43 11.46 13.90 -8.16
CA GLU A 43 12.26 13.08 -7.24
C GLU A 43 13.71 13.57 -7.19
N ASP A 44 14.37 13.73 -8.34
CA ASP A 44 15.75 14.22 -8.47
C ASP A 44 15.97 15.60 -7.82
N LEU A 45 14.97 16.46 -7.85
CA LEU A 45 15.01 17.79 -7.25
C LEU A 45 14.56 17.78 -5.78
N GLY A 46 14.15 16.65 -5.23
CA GLY A 46 13.62 16.55 -3.89
C GLY A 46 12.33 17.37 -3.71
N TYR A 47 11.53 17.50 -4.80
CA TYR A 47 10.24 18.15 -4.74
C TYR A 47 9.21 17.19 -4.20
N SER A 48 8.70 17.48 -3.01
CA SER A 48 7.53 16.79 -2.47
C SER A 48 6.29 17.63 -2.76
N ALA A 49 5.46 17.16 -3.69
CA ALA A 49 4.13 17.75 -3.92
C ALA A 49 3.27 17.65 -2.64
N GLN A 50 3.55 16.63 -1.84
CA GLN A 50 2.90 16.37 -0.54
C GLN A 50 3.37 17.30 0.58
N ALA A 51 4.46 18.05 0.42
CA ALA A 51 4.85 19.08 1.40
C ALA A 51 3.83 20.26 1.45
N LYS A 52 2.90 20.33 0.49
CA LYS A 52 1.74 21.22 0.58
C LYS A 52 0.62 20.52 1.37
N ARG A 53 0.66 20.67 2.69
CA ARG A 53 -0.36 20.17 3.64
C ARG A 53 -0.65 18.66 3.46
N ILE A 54 0.23 17.85 4.01
CA ILE A 54 -0.25 16.60 4.58
C ILE A 54 -1.19 17.04 5.71
N VAL A 55 -2.48 17.11 5.41
CA VAL A 55 -3.47 17.12 6.48
C VAL A 55 -3.39 15.71 7.03
N MET A 56 -2.70 15.55 8.15
CA MET A 56 -2.66 14.26 8.83
C MET A 56 -4.10 13.87 9.13
N PRO A 57 -4.52 12.68 8.73
CA PRO A 57 -5.87 12.20 9.07
C PRO A 57 -5.99 12.19 10.59
N HIS A 58 -7.12 12.65 11.10
CA HIS A 58 -7.36 12.68 12.54
C HIS A 58 -8.14 11.45 12.99
N GLU A 59 -9.22 11.12 12.29
CA GLU A 59 -10.09 9.97 12.55
C GLU A 59 -9.79 8.87 11.53
N VAL A 60 -9.23 7.74 11.95
CA VAL A 60 -8.85 6.64 11.06
C VAL A 60 -9.51 5.36 11.53
N ALA A 61 -10.17 4.64 10.62
CA ALA A 61 -10.66 3.30 10.88
C ALA A 61 -9.52 2.28 10.79
N LEU A 62 -9.39 1.38 11.74
CA LEU A 62 -8.50 0.23 11.67
C LEU A 62 -9.33 -1.04 11.52
N LEU A 63 -9.32 -1.62 10.33
CA LEU A 63 -9.90 -2.93 10.10
C LEU A 63 -8.87 -3.99 10.52
N ASP A 64 -9.22 -4.73 11.56
CA ASP A 64 -8.46 -5.84 12.08
C ASP A 64 -9.28 -7.12 11.86
N ASN A 65 -9.03 -7.74 10.72
CA ASN A 65 -9.80 -8.88 10.24
C ASN A 65 -9.13 -10.21 10.60
N GLU A 66 -8.56 -10.30 11.81
CA GLU A 66 -7.97 -11.54 12.29
C GLU A 66 -9.05 -12.51 12.78
N GLU A 67 -9.15 -13.68 12.14
CA GLU A 67 -9.80 -14.83 12.74
C GLU A 67 -8.85 -15.46 13.77
N SER A 68 -9.27 -15.46 15.03
CA SER A 68 -8.51 -15.67 16.26
C SER A 68 -8.05 -17.12 16.54
N ASP A 69 -7.73 -17.93 15.53
CA ASP A 69 -7.55 -19.38 15.76
C ASP A 69 -6.13 -19.97 15.56
N GLU A 70 -5.08 -19.15 15.37
CA GLU A 70 -3.70 -19.65 15.24
C GLU A 70 -2.69 -18.90 16.13
N THR A 71 -2.31 -19.49 17.23
CA THR A 71 -1.45 -18.94 18.30
C THR A 71 -0.09 -18.33 17.89
N LEU A 72 0.44 -18.61 16.73
CA LEU A 72 1.71 -18.02 16.23
C LEU A 72 1.48 -16.77 15.37
N ARG A 73 0.33 -16.65 14.72
CA ARG A 73 -0.06 -15.44 13.98
C ARG A 73 -0.49 -14.33 14.93
N ASP A 74 -1.13 -14.71 16.04
CA ASP A 74 -1.65 -13.77 17.05
C ASP A 74 -0.58 -12.81 17.58
N SER A 75 0.67 -13.26 17.80
CA SER A 75 1.72 -12.39 18.32
C SER A 75 2.19 -11.35 17.31
N TYR A 76 2.35 -11.72 16.03
CA TYR A 76 2.79 -10.80 14.97
C TYR A 76 1.78 -9.67 14.76
N PHE A 77 0.51 -10.02 14.57
CA PHE A 77 -0.53 -9.02 14.33
C PHE A 77 -0.86 -8.22 15.60
N ALA A 78 -0.77 -8.82 16.77
CA ALA A 78 -0.91 -8.11 18.05
C ALA A 78 0.20 -7.06 18.24
N ASP A 79 1.45 -7.40 17.93
CA ASP A 79 2.58 -6.47 17.98
C ASP A 79 2.42 -5.37 16.92
N LEU A 80 1.97 -5.73 15.70
CA LEU A 80 1.71 -4.78 14.63
C LEU A 80 0.60 -3.79 15.02
N ARG A 81 -0.51 -4.27 15.58
CA ARG A 81 -1.60 -3.43 16.10
C ARG A 81 -1.09 -2.48 17.18
N SER A 82 -0.38 -3.01 18.16
CA SER A 82 0.19 -2.20 19.25
C SER A 82 1.12 -1.11 18.72
N ALA A 83 1.94 -1.43 17.70
CA ALA A 83 2.81 -0.47 17.05
C ALA A 83 2.01 0.61 16.30
N LEU A 84 0.95 0.22 15.57
CA LEU A 84 0.06 1.16 14.88
C LEU A 84 -0.63 2.11 15.85
N GLU A 85 -1.23 1.60 16.92
CA GLU A 85 -1.88 2.40 17.95
C GLU A 85 -0.91 3.38 18.64
N HIS A 86 0.31 2.89 18.96
CA HIS A 86 1.33 3.73 19.57
C HIS A 86 1.75 4.88 18.64
N ASN A 87 2.05 4.57 17.38
CA ASN A 87 2.48 5.57 16.41
C ASN A 87 1.35 6.53 16.02
N ALA A 88 0.11 6.05 15.92
CA ALA A 88 -1.06 6.88 15.66
C ALA A 88 -1.22 7.96 16.76
N LYS A 89 -1.11 7.57 18.03
CA LYS A 89 -1.15 8.51 19.16
C LYS A 89 -0.05 9.56 19.08
N GLN A 90 1.19 9.17 18.69
CA GLN A 90 2.28 10.12 18.49
C GLN A 90 1.99 11.13 17.38
N GLN A 91 1.28 10.71 16.34
CA GLN A 91 0.87 11.55 15.21
C GLN A 91 -0.45 12.29 15.45
N ARG A 92 -1.07 12.14 16.62
CA ARG A 92 -2.37 12.71 16.99
C ARG A 92 -3.51 12.20 16.11
N MET A 93 -3.42 10.95 15.67
CA MET A 93 -4.49 10.23 14.98
C MET A 93 -5.27 9.41 16.01
N GLU A 94 -6.59 9.40 15.89
CA GLU A 94 -7.49 8.55 16.67
C GLU A 94 -7.84 7.32 15.82
N LEU A 95 -7.48 6.13 16.30
CA LEU A 95 -7.83 4.88 15.66
C LEU A 95 -9.10 4.30 16.29
N THR A 96 -10.08 3.96 15.45
CA THR A 96 -11.23 3.14 15.85
C THR A 96 -11.08 1.77 15.22
N VAL A 97 -10.99 0.73 16.07
CA VAL A 97 -10.80 -0.65 15.62
C VAL A 97 -12.13 -1.29 15.27
N PHE A 98 -12.16 -1.99 14.13
CA PHE A 98 -13.28 -2.80 13.64
C PHE A 98 -12.78 -4.20 13.34
N HIS A 99 -13.57 -5.21 13.70
CA HIS A 99 -13.29 -6.62 13.38
C HIS A 99 -14.16 -7.14 12.22
N SER A 100 -14.97 -6.26 11.64
CA SER A 100 -15.82 -6.57 10.50
C SER A 100 -15.86 -5.38 9.53
N LEU A 101 -15.74 -5.69 8.24
CA LEU A 101 -15.87 -4.70 7.18
C LEU A 101 -17.26 -4.05 7.19
N ASP A 102 -18.31 -4.83 7.42
CA ASP A 102 -19.68 -4.31 7.47
C ASP A 102 -19.87 -3.30 8.60
N GLU A 103 -19.32 -3.56 9.78
CA GLU A 103 -19.36 -2.60 10.89
C GLU A 103 -18.65 -1.30 10.54
N MET A 104 -17.50 -1.38 9.88
CA MET A 104 -16.73 -0.22 9.45
C MET A 104 -17.48 0.57 8.37
N LEU A 105 -18.07 -0.08 7.37
CA LEU A 105 -18.83 0.54 6.29
C LEU A 105 -20.11 1.25 6.81
N ASN A 106 -20.72 0.75 7.89
CA ASN A 106 -21.88 1.38 8.52
C ASN A 106 -21.55 2.72 9.21
N GLN A 107 -20.25 3.03 9.44
CA GLN A 107 -19.78 4.29 10.01
C GLN A 107 -19.39 5.32 8.93
N LYS A 108 -20.06 5.27 7.79
CA LYS A 108 -19.81 6.12 6.62
C LYS A 108 -19.65 7.59 6.96
N GLY A 109 -18.62 8.23 6.44
CA GLY A 109 -18.37 9.67 6.57
C GLY A 109 -17.81 10.13 7.92
N LYS A 110 -17.48 9.19 8.83
CA LYS A 110 -16.86 9.51 10.11
C LYS A 110 -15.34 9.57 10.06
N PHE A 111 -14.73 8.80 9.13
CA PHE A 111 -13.29 8.63 9.06
C PHE A 111 -12.69 9.33 7.84
N ASP A 112 -11.47 9.84 8.01
CA ASP A 112 -10.66 10.44 6.96
C ASP A 112 -10.06 9.38 6.01
N GLY A 113 -9.95 8.12 6.50
CA GLY A 113 -9.44 6.97 5.78
C GLY A 113 -9.39 5.73 6.66
N PHE A 114 -8.81 4.65 6.13
CA PHE A 114 -8.66 3.42 6.88
C PHE A 114 -7.27 2.80 6.75
N MET A 115 -6.93 1.97 7.73
CA MET A 115 -5.84 0.99 7.67
C MET A 115 -6.45 -0.40 7.83
N ALA A 116 -5.89 -1.41 7.17
CA ALA A 116 -6.32 -2.79 7.33
C ALA A 116 -5.12 -3.69 7.61
N ILE A 117 -5.25 -4.56 8.61
CA ILE A 117 -4.26 -5.57 9.00
C ILE A 117 -4.89 -6.95 8.98
N GLY A 118 -4.08 -7.99 8.82
CA GLY A 118 -4.54 -9.37 8.79
C GLY A 118 -4.60 -9.95 7.38
N ASP A 119 -5.18 -11.13 7.27
CA ASP A 119 -5.26 -11.90 6.02
C ASP A 119 -6.09 -11.23 4.92
N ASN A 120 -6.95 -10.28 5.28
CA ASN A 120 -7.74 -9.44 4.37
C ASN A 120 -8.43 -10.21 3.24
N VAL A 121 -9.02 -11.36 3.56
CA VAL A 121 -9.86 -12.12 2.63
C VAL A 121 -11.19 -11.39 2.46
N ILE A 122 -11.22 -10.43 1.55
CA ILE A 122 -12.36 -9.57 1.28
C ILE A 122 -12.83 -9.83 -0.16
N ALA A 123 -14.12 -9.97 -0.37
CA ALA A 123 -14.68 -10.16 -1.70
C ALA A 123 -14.46 -8.92 -2.58
N GLU A 124 -14.27 -9.10 -3.89
CA GLU A 124 -14.03 -8.01 -4.85
C GLU A 124 -15.13 -6.94 -4.79
N SER A 125 -16.39 -7.38 -4.73
CA SER A 125 -17.55 -6.48 -4.61
C SER A 125 -17.54 -5.62 -3.34
N ASP A 126 -16.93 -6.12 -2.27
CA ASP A 126 -16.85 -5.40 -1.01
C ASP A 126 -15.64 -4.46 -0.98
N LEU A 127 -14.56 -4.79 -1.70
CA LEU A 127 -13.44 -3.89 -1.94
C LEU A 127 -13.85 -2.70 -2.82
N GLU A 128 -14.69 -2.91 -3.83
CA GLU A 128 -15.25 -1.84 -4.65
C GLU A 128 -16.14 -0.91 -3.79
N LYS A 129 -17.05 -1.47 -2.98
CA LYS A 129 -17.85 -0.68 -2.04
C LYS A 129 -16.99 0.09 -1.04
N LEU A 130 -15.95 -0.55 -0.51
CA LEU A 130 -15.00 0.09 0.40
C LEU A 130 -14.35 1.29 -0.27
N HIS A 131 -13.91 1.14 -1.52
CA HIS A 131 -13.31 2.23 -2.27
C HIS A 131 -14.29 3.38 -2.57
N GLU A 132 -15.55 3.07 -2.87
CA GLU A 132 -16.59 4.09 -3.06
C GLU A 132 -16.89 4.89 -1.78
N VAL A 133 -16.82 4.24 -0.62
CA VAL A 133 -17.16 4.85 0.68
C VAL A 133 -15.94 5.53 1.32
N MET A 134 -14.77 4.88 1.26
CA MET A 134 -13.50 5.32 1.83
C MET A 134 -12.36 5.10 0.83
N PRO A 135 -12.13 6.01 -0.11
CA PRO A 135 -11.13 5.85 -1.17
C PRO A 135 -9.68 5.93 -0.65
N TYR A 136 -9.48 6.44 0.55
CA TYR A 136 -8.15 6.58 1.16
C TYR A 136 -7.92 5.45 2.16
N GLY A 137 -7.16 4.45 1.73
CA GLY A 137 -6.88 3.28 2.56
C GLY A 137 -5.51 2.69 2.31
N VAL A 138 -4.94 2.10 3.37
CA VAL A 138 -3.65 1.41 3.33
C VAL A 138 -3.80 0.03 3.91
N PHE A 139 -3.50 -0.98 3.10
CA PHE A 139 -3.37 -2.35 3.57
C PHE A 139 -1.96 -2.61 4.09
N ILE A 140 -1.86 -3.29 5.22
CA ILE A 140 -0.59 -3.62 5.86
C ILE A 140 -0.45 -5.14 5.82
N ASP A 141 0.68 -5.61 5.30
CA ASP A 141 1.07 -6.98 5.04
C ASP A 141 0.46 -7.56 3.75
N VAL A 142 -0.85 -7.67 3.61
CA VAL A 142 -1.52 -8.20 2.41
C VAL A 142 -2.48 -7.15 1.83
N ASN A 143 -2.30 -6.81 0.56
CA ASN A 143 -3.22 -5.93 -0.16
C ASN A 143 -4.03 -6.74 -1.19
N PRO A 144 -5.34 -6.96 -0.95
CA PRO A 144 -6.19 -7.69 -1.88
C PRO A 144 -6.61 -6.89 -3.12
N ALA A 145 -6.39 -5.57 -3.12
CA ALA A 145 -6.80 -4.68 -4.22
C ALA A 145 -5.74 -3.61 -4.53
N PRO A 146 -4.56 -3.99 -5.05
CA PRO A 146 -3.44 -3.06 -5.28
C PRO A 146 -3.72 -1.99 -6.34
N ASN A 147 -4.79 -2.14 -7.13
CA ASN A 147 -5.23 -1.13 -8.08
C ASN A 147 -6.13 -0.05 -7.45
N LEU A 148 -6.67 -0.30 -6.26
CA LEU A 148 -7.61 0.59 -5.57
C LEU A 148 -6.97 1.26 -4.36
N PHE A 149 -6.05 0.58 -3.67
CA PHE A 149 -5.50 1.01 -2.39
C PHE A 149 -3.98 0.89 -2.35
N ASP A 150 -3.38 1.72 -1.52
CA ASP A 150 -1.96 1.62 -1.19
C ASP A 150 -1.67 0.46 -0.23
N SER A 151 -0.40 0.05 -0.14
CA SER A 151 0.02 -0.96 0.83
C SER A 151 1.41 -0.71 1.40
N VAL A 152 1.61 -1.25 2.61
CA VAL A 152 2.92 -1.38 3.24
C VAL A 152 3.17 -2.86 3.46
N GLN A 153 4.16 -3.40 2.76
CA GLN A 153 4.47 -4.84 2.75
C GLN A 153 5.97 -5.05 2.91
N PRO A 154 6.40 -6.13 3.58
CA PRO A 154 7.79 -6.56 3.53
C PRO A 154 8.13 -7.09 2.12
N ASP A 155 9.31 -6.77 1.62
CA ASP A 155 9.82 -7.39 0.38
C ASP A 155 10.33 -8.81 0.67
N LEU A 156 9.39 -9.75 0.76
CA LEU A 156 9.69 -11.15 1.05
C LEU A 156 10.47 -11.82 -0.08
N GLN A 157 10.30 -11.37 -1.33
CA GLN A 157 11.03 -11.90 -2.47
C GLN A 157 12.50 -11.54 -2.36
N GLN A 158 12.83 -10.26 -2.12
CA GLN A 158 14.20 -9.81 -1.92
C GLN A 158 14.80 -10.46 -0.68
N THR A 159 14.07 -10.53 0.42
CA THR A 159 14.53 -11.19 1.66
C THR A 159 14.91 -12.65 1.43
N MET A 160 14.09 -13.38 0.67
CA MET A 160 14.39 -14.79 0.34
C MET A 160 15.61 -14.91 -0.57
N HIS A 161 15.74 -14.04 -1.56
CA HIS A 161 16.90 -13.98 -2.44
C HIS A 161 18.19 -13.75 -1.63
N ASP A 162 18.17 -12.78 -0.72
CA ASP A 162 19.31 -12.44 0.13
C ASP A 162 19.68 -13.60 1.07
N ALA A 163 18.69 -14.30 1.62
CA ALA A 163 18.90 -15.48 2.46
C ALA A 163 19.58 -16.62 1.68
N VAL A 164 19.11 -16.91 0.46
CA VAL A 164 19.73 -17.95 -0.41
C VAL A 164 21.14 -17.54 -0.82
N GLU A 165 21.36 -16.27 -1.16
CA GLU A 165 22.71 -15.75 -1.49
C GLU A 165 23.67 -15.86 -0.30
N ALA A 166 23.21 -15.55 0.92
CA ALA A 166 23.99 -15.72 2.13
C ALA A 166 24.40 -17.18 2.36
N CYS A 167 23.49 -18.13 2.14
CA CYS A 167 23.79 -19.56 2.19
C CYS A 167 24.84 -19.96 1.14
N ALA A 168 24.72 -19.47 -0.07
CA ALA A 168 25.68 -19.74 -1.15
C ALA A 168 27.06 -19.16 -0.83
N LYS A 169 27.16 -17.93 -0.34
CA LYS A 169 28.39 -17.29 0.13
C LYS A 169 29.06 -18.05 1.28
N ALA A 170 28.24 -18.65 2.16
CA ALA A 170 28.74 -19.52 3.23
C ALA A 170 29.20 -20.92 2.76
N GLY A 171 29.16 -21.19 1.45
CA GLY A 171 29.58 -22.46 0.86
C GLY A 171 28.59 -23.60 1.00
N MET A 172 27.34 -23.33 1.40
CA MET A 172 26.30 -24.33 1.52
C MET A 172 25.87 -24.81 0.14
N LYS A 173 25.93 -26.12 -0.10
CA LYS A 173 25.57 -26.73 -1.40
C LYS A 173 24.18 -27.34 -1.41
N ARG A 174 23.58 -27.50 -0.25
CA ARG A 174 22.23 -28.07 -0.07
C ARG A 174 21.49 -27.25 0.95
N VAL A 175 20.40 -26.61 0.51
CA VAL A 175 19.56 -25.78 1.33
C VAL A 175 18.15 -26.38 1.32
N GLY A 176 17.54 -26.57 2.47
CA GLY A 176 16.15 -26.97 2.61
C GLY A 176 15.28 -25.75 2.95
N PHE A 177 14.04 -25.75 2.47
CA PHE A 177 13.04 -24.76 2.83
C PHE A 177 11.90 -25.42 3.60
N ILE A 178 11.53 -24.85 4.74
CA ILE A 178 10.37 -25.24 5.53
C ILE A 178 9.47 -24.01 5.59
N GLY A 179 8.25 -24.13 5.10
CA GLY A 179 7.28 -23.03 5.08
C GLY A 179 5.85 -23.52 5.12
N GLY A 180 4.95 -22.62 5.43
CA GLY A 180 3.51 -22.88 5.40
C GLY A 180 2.96 -22.85 3.96
N LYS A 181 1.75 -23.41 3.79
CA LYS A 181 0.95 -23.18 2.59
C LYS A 181 0.03 -22.00 2.86
N GLY A 182 0.28 -20.85 2.25
CA GLY A 182 -0.66 -19.74 2.23
C GLY A 182 -1.71 -19.95 1.14
N ARG A 183 -2.94 -19.50 1.36
CA ARG A 183 -3.87 -19.26 0.26
C ARG A 183 -3.45 -17.96 -0.38
N LEU A 184 -2.90 -18.02 -1.60
CA LEU A 184 -2.79 -16.85 -2.45
C LEU A 184 -4.21 -16.53 -2.93
N THR A 185 -4.92 -15.71 -2.16
CA THR A 185 -6.21 -15.13 -2.56
C THR A 185 -6.03 -13.87 -3.41
N ASN A 186 -4.81 -13.59 -3.81
CA ASN A 186 -4.50 -12.44 -4.64
C ASN A 186 -4.89 -12.72 -6.09
N PHE A 187 -5.49 -11.73 -6.72
CA PHE A 187 -5.87 -11.65 -8.14
C PHE A 187 -4.71 -11.83 -9.15
N TYR A 188 -3.53 -12.18 -8.68
CA TYR A 188 -2.37 -12.51 -9.48
C TYR A 188 -2.13 -14.02 -9.42
N GLU A 189 -2.82 -14.77 -10.28
CA GLU A 189 -2.36 -16.10 -10.64
C GLU A 189 -1.09 -15.94 -11.48
N VAL A 190 0.04 -16.29 -10.88
CA VAL A 190 1.29 -16.43 -11.62
C VAL A 190 1.24 -17.81 -12.30
N ASP A 191 1.47 -17.87 -13.60
CA ASP A 191 1.57 -19.15 -14.29
C ASP A 191 2.83 -19.92 -13.85
N GLU A 192 2.95 -21.21 -14.25
CA GLU A 192 4.08 -22.06 -13.88
C GLU A 192 5.45 -21.51 -14.34
N GLU A 193 5.45 -20.46 -15.17
CA GLU A 193 6.63 -19.76 -15.68
C GLU A 193 6.85 -18.41 -15.00
N GLY A 194 6.08 -18.07 -13.95
CA GLY A 194 6.24 -16.84 -13.17
C GLY A 194 5.70 -15.57 -13.85
N ARG A 195 4.82 -15.72 -14.84
CA ARG A 195 4.20 -14.59 -15.55
C ARG A 195 2.83 -14.27 -14.97
N ASP A 196 2.57 -12.98 -14.72
CA ASP A 196 1.25 -12.49 -14.31
C ASP A 196 0.18 -12.90 -15.34
N ARG A 197 -0.70 -13.79 -14.96
CA ARG A 197 -1.95 -13.98 -15.71
C ARG A 197 -2.87 -12.81 -15.35
N LYS A 198 -2.88 -11.78 -16.18
CA LYS A 198 -3.99 -10.82 -16.15
C LYS A 198 -5.26 -11.61 -16.31
N SER A 199 -6.10 -11.60 -15.27
CA SER A 199 -7.48 -12.07 -15.40
C SER A 199 -8.16 -11.23 -16.49
N THR A 200 -8.27 -11.81 -17.69
CA THR A 200 -9.18 -11.31 -18.70
C THR A 200 -10.56 -11.84 -18.35
N ARG A 201 -11.33 -11.04 -17.64
CA ARG A 201 -12.79 -11.08 -17.66
C ARG A 201 -13.34 -9.67 -17.75
#